data_b1b1f3e4a4a050024ed6247931b3b063
#
_entry.id   b1b1f3e4a4a050024ed6247931b3b063
#
_cell.length_a   1.000
_cell.length_b   1.000
_cell.length_c   1.000
_cell.angle_alpha   90.00
_cell.angle_beta   90.00
_cell.angle_gamma   90.00
#
_symmetry.space_group_name_H-M   'P 1'
#
loop_
_entity.id
_entity.type
_entity.pdbx_description
1 polymer ?
#
loop_
_entity_poly.entity_id
_entity_poly.type
_entity_poly.pdbx_seq_one_letter_code
_entity_poly.pdbx_strand_id
1 'polypeptide(L)'
;IKQELIANTLGKTEPVSTVYSPENYFYLLCFPDLNLVYCFDVRGTLENGAYRVTRWPSVDFKCFHRDRNGDIYIGTTAGIGTYDNYFDNGSVYRFRYYSPGLSFGDPSKIKMLKKIRPTIIGGNNADIFLKWSYDFSTATSTSTFRTSSATPGFYGQSEYNVAEFSEEGTIISRSSINTTGYGSVISVGLETDINGYALSIQEMNVLALIGKTL
;
A
#
# COMPACT_ATOMS: atom_id res chain seq x y z
N ILE A 1 -16.23 7.08 2.74
CA ILE A 1 -15.45 8.24 2.22
C ILE A 1 -16.32 9.47 1.99
N LYS A 2 -17.46 9.41 1.25
CA LYS A 2 -18.31 10.61 1.00
C LYS A 2 -18.71 11.36 2.27
N GLN A 3 -19.22 10.67 3.28
CA GLN A 3 -19.61 11.27 4.56
C GLN A 3 -18.40 11.82 5.32
N GLU A 4 -17.28 11.14 5.27
CA GLU A 4 -16.02 11.55 5.87
C GLU A 4 -15.47 12.82 5.20
N LEU A 5 -15.49 12.89 3.87
CA LEU A 5 -15.07 14.09 3.12
C LEU A 5 -15.94 15.30 3.47
N ILE A 6 -17.28 15.11 3.55
CA ILE A 6 -18.19 16.17 3.98
C ILE A 6 -17.86 16.64 5.39
N ALA A 7 -17.65 15.71 6.33
CA ALA A 7 -17.29 16.05 7.71
C ALA A 7 -15.96 16.80 7.79
N ASN A 8 -14.98 16.40 6.95
CA ASN A 8 -13.66 17.03 6.92
C ASN A 8 -13.64 18.43 6.27
N THR A 9 -14.67 18.80 5.51
CA THR A 9 -14.77 20.15 4.91
C THR A 9 -15.53 21.13 5.80
N LEU A 10 -16.38 20.66 6.72
CA LEU A 10 -17.19 21.51 7.57
C LEU A 10 -16.31 22.19 8.64
N GLY A 11 -16.44 23.53 8.76
CA GLY A 11 -15.78 24.32 9.81
C GLY A 11 -14.27 24.45 9.68
N LYS A 12 -13.70 24.17 8.49
CA LYS A 12 -12.27 24.35 8.26
C LYS A 12 -11.92 25.78 7.86
N THR A 13 -10.76 26.23 8.29
CA THR A 13 -10.27 27.58 8.07
C THR A 13 -9.27 27.67 6.92
N GLU A 14 -8.48 26.63 6.72
CA GLU A 14 -7.51 26.55 5.61
C GLU A 14 -8.16 26.02 4.34
N PRO A 15 -7.82 26.56 3.18
CA PRO A 15 -8.35 26.11 1.91
C PRO A 15 -7.91 24.69 1.59
N VAL A 16 -8.81 23.89 1.04
CA VAL A 16 -8.49 22.57 0.50
C VAL A 16 -7.62 22.73 -0.74
N SER A 17 -6.50 22.02 -0.78
CA SER A 17 -5.58 22.03 -1.92
C SER A 17 -5.65 20.73 -2.69
N THR A 18 -5.55 20.82 -4.02
CA THR A 18 -5.63 19.66 -4.89
C THR A 18 -4.58 19.69 -5.98
N VAL A 19 -4.16 18.51 -6.44
CA VAL A 19 -3.31 18.35 -7.62
C VAL A 19 -3.66 17.06 -8.35
N TYR A 20 -3.59 17.09 -9.67
CA TYR A 20 -3.71 15.92 -10.54
C TYR A 20 -2.35 15.62 -11.18
N SER A 21 -1.92 14.36 -11.10
CA SER A 21 -0.75 13.83 -11.80
C SER A 21 -1.18 12.84 -12.87
N PRO A 22 -1.16 13.22 -14.15
CA PRO A 22 -1.47 12.29 -15.24
C PRO A 22 -0.38 11.23 -15.41
N GLU A 23 0.88 11.54 -15.10
CA GLU A 23 2.01 10.64 -15.20
C GLU A 23 1.89 9.48 -14.20
N ASN A 24 1.44 9.78 -12.99
CA ASN A 24 1.28 8.81 -11.90
C ASN A 24 -0.17 8.31 -11.77
N TYR A 25 -1.08 8.82 -12.58
CA TYR A 25 -2.50 8.46 -12.57
C TYR A 25 -3.17 8.61 -11.21
N PHE A 26 -2.90 9.69 -10.51
CA PHE A 26 -3.56 9.99 -9.25
C PHE A 26 -4.06 11.43 -9.15
N TYR A 27 -5.05 11.61 -8.28
CA TYR A 27 -5.54 12.92 -7.84
C TYR A 27 -5.38 13.00 -6.33
N LEU A 28 -4.65 14.03 -5.86
CA LEU A 28 -4.47 14.30 -4.44
C LEU A 28 -5.43 15.37 -3.97
N LEU A 29 -6.01 15.16 -2.81
CA LEU A 29 -6.89 16.09 -2.10
C LEU A 29 -6.37 16.27 -0.69
N CYS A 30 -5.87 17.47 -0.38
CA CYS A 30 -5.27 17.81 0.91
C CYS A 30 -6.21 18.63 1.77
N PHE A 31 -6.31 18.25 3.02
CA PHE A 31 -6.95 18.98 4.12
C PHE A 31 -5.86 19.44 5.09
N PRO A 32 -5.30 20.66 4.93
CA PRO A 32 -4.17 21.14 5.73
C PRO A 32 -4.47 21.19 7.23
N ASP A 33 -5.67 21.63 7.62
CA ASP A 33 -6.12 21.69 9.03
C ASP A 33 -6.10 20.30 9.72
N LEU A 34 -6.14 19.23 8.96
CA LEU A 34 -6.18 17.84 9.46
C LEU A 34 -4.87 17.10 9.28
N ASN A 35 -3.89 17.73 8.61
CA ASN A 35 -2.68 17.04 8.14
C ASN A 35 -3.03 15.72 7.43
N LEU A 36 -3.97 15.79 6.50
CA LEU A 36 -4.56 14.63 5.86
C LEU A 36 -4.63 14.81 4.34
N VAL A 37 -4.15 13.83 3.60
CA VAL A 37 -4.29 13.75 2.15
C VAL A 37 -5.05 12.50 1.76
N TYR A 38 -5.97 12.63 0.81
CA TYR A 38 -6.57 11.51 0.09
C TYR A 38 -5.93 11.42 -1.30
N CYS A 39 -5.46 10.23 -1.63
CA CYS A 39 -4.94 9.90 -2.96
C CYS A 39 -5.94 9.01 -3.67
N PHE A 40 -6.50 9.49 -4.78
CA PHE A 40 -7.44 8.77 -5.63
C PHE A 40 -6.67 8.21 -6.83
N ASP A 41 -6.66 6.89 -7.00
CA ASP A 41 -6.14 6.23 -8.19
C ASP A 41 -7.15 6.40 -9.32
N VAL A 42 -6.76 7.11 -10.38
CA VAL A 42 -7.64 7.42 -11.52
C VAL A 42 -7.43 6.51 -12.73
N ARG A 43 -6.60 5.45 -12.60
CA ARG A 43 -6.39 4.47 -13.69
C ARG A 43 -7.65 3.69 -14.03
N GLY A 44 -8.56 3.53 -13.09
CA GLY A 44 -9.81 2.82 -13.29
C GLY A 44 -10.72 2.88 -12.07
N THR A 45 -11.96 2.49 -12.28
CA THR A 45 -12.94 2.39 -11.21
C THR A 45 -13.11 0.96 -10.75
N LEU A 46 -13.50 0.78 -9.50
CA LEU A 46 -13.98 -0.48 -8.96
C LEU A 46 -15.34 -0.86 -9.60
N GLU A 47 -15.79 -2.10 -9.44
CA GLU A 47 -17.07 -2.60 -9.97
C GLU A 47 -18.29 -1.72 -9.60
N ASN A 48 -18.23 -1.04 -8.45
CA ASN A 48 -19.27 -0.11 -7.99
C ASN A 48 -19.09 1.33 -8.50
N GLY A 49 -18.19 1.57 -9.46
CA GLY A 49 -17.89 2.88 -10.04
C GLY A 49 -17.06 3.81 -9.16
N ALA A 50 -16.60 3.37 -7.98
CA ALA A 50 -15.76 4.17 -7.10
C ALA A 50 -14.28 4.05 -7.50
N TYR A 51 -13.49 5.10 -7.25
CA TYR A 51 -12.03 5.05 -7.34
C TYR A 51 -11.43 4.35 -6.11
N ARG A 52 -10.25 3.75 -6.28
CA ARG A 52 -9.43 3.33 -5.15
C ARG A 52 -8.90 4.58 -4.45
N VAL A 53 -9.00 4.59 -3.13
CA VAL A 53 -8.57 5.74 -2.33
C VAL A 53 -7.63 5.29 -1.23
N THR A 54 -6.49 5.97 -1.13
CA THR A 54 -5.52 5.81 -0.05
C THR A 54 -5.53 7.06 0.81
N ARG A 55 -5.42 6.90 2.12
CA ARG A 55 -5.29 8.00 3.07
C ARG A 55 -3.85 8.12 3.53
N TRP A 56 -3.35 9.33 3.55
CA TRP A 56 -2.02 9.67 4.09
C TRP A 56 -2.24 10.58 5.32
N PRO A 57 -2.31 10.01 6.51
CA PRO A 57 -2.49 10.77 7.75
C PRO A 57 -1.16 11.34 8.21
N SER A 58 -1.23 12.43 8.98
CA SER A 58 -0.07 13.06 9.63
C SER A 58 0.98 13.63 8.66
N VAL A 59 0.56 14.00 7.45
CA VAL A 59 1.41 14.69 6.47
C VAL A 59 1.25 16.20 6.60
N ASP A 60 2.36 16.92 6.71
CA ASP A 60 2.36 18.39 6.81
C ASP A 60 2.28 19.06 5.43
N PHE A 61 1.27 18.71 4.64
CA PHE A 61 1.04 19.33 3.34
C PHE A 61 0.06 20.49 3.48
N LYS A 62 0.43 21.64 2.92
CA LYS A 62 -0.39 22.85 2.94
C LYS A 62 -0.98 23.17 1.57
N CYS A 63 -0.17 23.02 0.53
CA CYS A 63 -0.62 23.28 -0.83
C CYS A 63 0.17 22.43 -1.81
N PHE A 64 -0.36 22.33 -3.03
CA PHE A 64 0.29 21.68 -4.15
C PHE A 64 0.47 22.67 -5.31
N HIS A 65 1.54 22.48 -6.06
CA HIS A 65 1.75 23.10 -7.35
C HIS A 65 2.30 22.04 -8.32
N ARG A 66 1.76 22.00 -9.52
CA ARG A 66 2.33 21.22 -10.61
C ARG A 66 2.87 22.17 -11.66
N ASP A 67 4.14 22.00 -12.01
CA ASP A 67 4.79 22.82 -13.01
C ASP A 67 4.49 22.34 -14.45
N ARG A 68 5.11 23.01 -15.43
CA ARG A 68 4.93 22.67 -16.85
C ARG A 68 5.62 21.37 -17.27
N ASN A 69 6.62 20.94 -16.51
CA ASN A 69 7.35 19.69 -16.76
C ASN A 69 6.62 18.47 -16.19
N GLY A 70 5.62 18.69 -15.32
CA GLY A 70 4.87 17.64 -14.65
C GLY A 70 5.28 17.45 -13.19
N ASP A 71 6.34 18.11 -12.73
CA ASP A 71 6.83 17.98 -11.36
C ASP A 71 5.84 18.54 -10.36
N ILE A 72 5.60 17.80 -9.27
CA ILE A 72 4.69 18.22 -8.20
C ILE A 72 5.49 18.75 -7.04
N TYR A 73 5.27 20.01 -6.73
CA TYR A 73 5.80 20.69 -5.57
C TYR A 73 4.77 20.71 -4.45
N ILE A 74 5.25 20.51 -3.23
CA ILE A 74 4.44 20.40 -2.03
C ILE A 74 4.89 21.49 -1.06
N GLY A 75 3.99 22.41 -0.75
CA GLY A 75 4.23 23.39 0.34
C GLY A 75 3.96 22.73 1.68
N THR A 76 4.90 22.91 2.62
CA THR A 76 4.82 22.45 4.01
C THR A 76 5.11 23.62 4.95
N THR A 77 4.92 23.44 6.27
CA THR A 77 5.32 24.47 7.25
C THR A 77 6.84 24.68 7.29
N ALA A 78 7.63 23.69 6.91
CA ALA A 78 9.08 23.75 6.90
C ALA A 78 9.69 24.30 5.59
N GLY A 79 8.90 24.35 4.49
CA GLY A 79 9.38 24.80 3.20
C GLY A 79 8.69 24.12 2.02
N ILE A 80 9.40 24.01 0.91
CA ILE A 80 8.90 23.40 -0.32
C ILE A 80 9.64 22.07 -0.55
N GLY A 81 8.88 20.99 -0.69
CA GLY A 81 9.37 19.68 -1.12
C GLY A 81 8.92 19.34 -2.53
N THR A 82 9.48 18.26 -3.09
CA THR A 82 9.07 17.68 -4.35
C THR A 82 8.52 16.28 -4.13
N TYR A 83 7.57 15.87 -4.96
CA TYR A 83 7.06 14.50 -4.99
C TYR A 83 7.88 13.69 -6.00
N ASP A 84 9.00 13.13 -5.56
CA ASP A 84 9.97 12.52 -6.49
C ASP A 84 10.59 11.19 -6.04
N ASN A 85 10.47 10.79 -4.78
CA ASN A 85 11.10 9.57 -4.27
C ASN A 85 10.25 8.84 -3.22
N TYR A 86 10.79 7.76 -2.65
CA TYR A 86 10.09 6.89 -1.69
C TYR A 86 10.51 7.16 -0.24
N PHE A 87 10.63 8.44 0.13
CA PHE A 87 10.84 8.89 1.49
C PHE A 87 9.75 9.88 1.91
N ASP A 88 9.44 9.93 3.19
CA ASP A 88 8.64 11.00 3.78
C ASP A 88 9.59 12.06 4.36
N ASN A 89 9.84 13.13 3.62
CA ASN A 89 10.78 14.19 3.98
C ASN A 89 12.15 13.64 4.44
N GLY A 90 12.73 12.72 3.67
CA GLY A 90 13.99 12.05 3.99
C GLY A 90 13.89 10.94 5.05
N SER A 91 12.71 10.67 5.57
CA SER A 91 12.47 9.67 6.61
C SER A 91 11.78 8.42 6.06
N VAL A 92 12.02 7.31 6.72
CA VAL A 92 11.30 6.04 6.46
C VAL A 92 9.85 6.18 6.89
N TYR A 93 8.93 5.62 6.10
CA TYR A 93 7.52 5.59 6.48
C TYR A 93 6.94 4.18 6.46
N ARG A 94 5.93 3.94 7.31
CA ARG A 94 5.24 2.65 7.43
C ARG A 94 4.12 2.55 6.40
N PHE A 95 4.26 1.65 5.43
CA PHE A 95 3.18 1.23 4.56
C PHE A 95 2.33 0.15 5.23
N ARG A 96 0.98 0.27 5.13
CA ARG A 96 0.03 -0.71 5.68
C ARG A 96 -1.09 -0.95 4.69
N TYR A 97 -1.37 -2.20 4.45
CA TYR A 97 -2.53 -2.64 3.68
C TYR A 97 -3.29 -3.72 4.46
N TYR A 98 -4.60 -3.59 4.53
CA TYR A 98 -5.47 -4.59 5.12
C TYR A 98 -6.66 -4.85 4.21
N SER A 99 -6.97 -6.13 3.96
CA SER A 99 -8.15 -6.53 3.22
C SER A 99 -9.42 -6.25 4.05
N PRO A 100 -10.56 -6.06 3.40
CA PRO A 100 -11.84 -6.24 4.07
C PRO A 100 -11.97 -7.69 4.58
N GLY A 101 -12.96 -7.95 5.41
CA GLY A 101 -13.24 -9.30 5.89
C GLY A 101 -13.62 -10.24 4.73
N LEU A 102 -12.88 -11.33 4.57
CA LEU A 102 -13.08 -12.34 3.53
C LEU A 102 -13.97 -13.46 4.08
N SER A 103 -15.20 -13.56 3.57
CA SER A 103 -16.16 -14.61 3.95
C SER A 103 -16.13 -15.83 3.03
N PHE A 104 -15.40 -15.77 1.92
CA PHE A 104 -15.35 -16.83 0.89
C PHE A 104 -16.74 -17.32 0.46
N GLY A 105 -17.68 -16.39 0.31
CA GLY A 105 -19.03 -16.61 -0.17
C GLY A 105 -20.06 -17.01 0.88
N ASP A 106 -19.66 -17.60 2.01
CA ASP A 106 -20.59 -18.03 3.05
C ASP A 106 -20.06 -17.71 4.46
N PRO A 107 -20.57 -16.65 5.10
CA PRO A 107 -20.14 -16.25 6.43
C PRO A 107 -20.57 -17.19 7.56
N SER A 108 -21.50 -18.11 7.30
CA SER A 108 -21.95 -19.07 8.31
C SER A 108 -21.02 -20.28 8.51
N LYS A 109 -20.06 -20.46 7.62
CA LYS A 109 -19.11 -21.57 7.70
C LYS A 109 -17.80 -21.15 8.34
N ILE A 110 -17.21 -22.04 9.12
CA ILE A 110 -15.85 -21.84 9.64
C ILE A 110 -14.84 -22.02 8.50
N LYS A 111 -13.89 -21.11 8.40
CA LYS A 111 -12.74 -21.19 7.49
C LYS A 111 -11.46 -21.36 8.30
N MET A 112 -10.62 -22.27 7.84
CA MET A 112 -9.29 -22.46 8.38
C MET A 112 -8.29 -21.93 7.35
N LEU A 113 -7.64 -20.84 7.67
CA LEU A 113 -6.59 -20.29 6.81
C LEU A 113 -5.39 -21.24 6.80
N LYS A 114 -4.92 -21.60 5.62
CA LYS A 114 -3.80 -22.53 5.43
C LYS A 114 -2.54 -21.84 4.97
N LYS A 115 -2.67 -20.96 3.98
CA LYS A 115 -1.52 -20.27 3.40
C LYS A 115 -1.90 -18.89 2.90
N ILE A 116 -0.95 -18.00 2.98
CA ILE A 116 -0.97 -16.73 2.26
C ILE A 116 0.26 -16.70 1.35
N ARG A 117 0.04 -16.36 0.07
CA ARG A 117 1.09 -16.27 -0.95
C ARG A 117 1.09 -14.87 -1.55
N PRO A 118 1.88 -13.95 -1.01
CA PRO A 118 2.07 -12.65 -1.62
C PRO A 118 3.03 -12.74 -2.81
N THR A 119 2.76 -11.94 -3.83
CA THR A 119 3.69 -11.60 -4.91
C THR A 119 3.94 -10.11 -4.82
N ILE A 120 5.18 -9.74 -4.56
CA ILE A 120 5.62 -8.36 -4.37
C ILE A 120 6.63 -8.01 -5.44
N ILE A 121 6.49 -6.82 -6.00
CA ILE A 121 7.42 -6.24 -6.96
C ILE A 121 8.18 -5.12 -6.27
N GLY A 122 9.51 -5.13 -6.39
CA GLY A 122 10.38 -4.18 -5.71
C GLY A 122 10.68 -4.55 -4.26
N GLY A 123 10.93 -3.56 -3.41
CA GLY A 123 11.16 -3.76 -1.99
C GLY A 123 12.56 -4.28 -1.66
N ASN A 124 13.59 -3.74 -2.29
CA ASN A 124 15.00 -4.10 -2.10
C ASN A 124 15.36 -4.51 -0.67
N ASN A 125 15.43 -5.83 -0.41
CA ASN A 125 15.73 -6.43 0.90
C ASN A 125 14.80 -5.96 2.04
N ALA A 126 13.54 -5.65 1.75
CA ALA A 126 12.56 -5.15 2.72
C ALA A 126 11.99 -6.27 3.57
N ASP A 127 11.83 -6.02 4.86
CA ASP A 127 11.08 -6.90 5.75
C ASP A 127 9.58 -6.67 5.58
N ILE A 128 8.87 -7.73 5.21
CA ILE A 128 7.43 -7.73 5.01
C ILE A 128 6.76 -8.47 6.17
N PHE A 129 5.90 -7.76 6.89
CA PHE A 129 5.11 -8.31 7.99
C PHE A 129 3.72 -8.67 7.47
N LEU A 130 3.49 -9.96 7.26
CA LEU A 130 2.20 -10.49 6.90
C LEU A 130 1.37 -10.69 8.15
N LYS A 131 0.15 -10.15 8.17
CA LYS A 131 -0.76 -10.21 9.33
C LYS A 131 -2.08 -10.85 8.93
N TRP A 132 -2.68 -11.59 9.85
CA TRP A 132 -4.02 -12.11 9.67
C TRP A 132 -4.78 -12.17 11.00
N SER A 133 -6.08 -12.02 10.91
CA SER A 133 -6.99 -12.13 12.06
C SER A 133 -8.30 -12.77 11.64
N TYR A 134 -9.09 -13.14 12.63
CA TYR A 134 -10.37 -13.80 12.45
C TYR A 134 -11.47 -13.02 13.17
N ASP A 135 -12.69 -13.06 12.59
CA ASP A 135 -13.91 -12.56 13.19
C ASP A 135 -13.79 -11.11 13.73
N PHE A 136 -13.16 -10.25 12.93
CA PHE A 136 -12.91 -8.83 13.24
C PHE A 136 -12.11 -8.59 14.53
N SER A 137 -11.35 -9.59 14.98
CA SER A 137 -10.47 -9.44 16.14
C SER A 137 -9.38 -8.41 15.85
N THR A 138 -9.07 -7.57 16.83
CA THR A 138 -7.92 -6.65 16.80
C THR A 138 -6.59 -7.36 17.05
N ALA A 139 -6.62 -8.56 17.63
CA ALA A 139 -5.44 -9.39 17.80
C ALA A 139 -5.07 -10.05 16.46
N THR A 140 -3.87 -9.76 15.96
CA THR A 140 -3.35 -10.28 14.71
C THR A 140 -2.23 -11.28 14.93
N SER A 141 -2.26 -12.38 14.19
CA SER A 141 -1.08 -13.24 14.00
C SER A 141 -0.17 -12.60 12.97
N THR A 142 1.14 -12.78 13.14
CA THR A 142 2.13 -12.15 12.24
C THR A 142 3.17 -13.19 11.80
N SER A 143 3.58 -13.11 10.55
CA SER A 143 4.75 -13.79 10.01
C SER A 143 5.55 -12.82 9.16
N THR A 144 6.87 -12.95 9.19
CA THR A 144 7.77 -12.06 8.46
C THR A 144 8.49 -12.82 7.36
N PHE A 145 8.64 -12.21 6.20
CA PHE A 145 9.56 -12.64 5.17
C PHE A 145 10.28 -11.43 4.58
N ARG A 146 11.39 -11.68 3.93
CA ARG A 146 12.20 -10.62 3.31
C ARG A 146 12.08 -10.68 1.81
N THR A 147 11.94 -9.51 1.16
CA THR A 147 12.01 -9.43 -0.30
C THR A 147 13.43 -9.69 -0.77
N SER A 148 13.56 -10.19 -1.99
CA SER A 148 14.88 -10.40 -2.60
C SER A 148 15.61 -9.06 -2.75
N SER A 149 16.93 -9.09 -2.56
CA SER A 149 17.83 -8.03 -3.03
C SER A 149 18.39 -8.49 -4.36
N ALA A 150 18.03 -7.85 -5.46
CA ALA A 150 18.77 -8.07 -6.69
C ALA A 150 19.79 -6.95 -6.86
N THR A 151 21.01 -7.32 -7.10
CA THR A 151 21.95 -6.43 -7.76
C THR A 151 21.61 -6.51 -9.23
N PRO A 152 21.11 -5.44 -9.87
CA PRO A 152 20.80 -5.48 -11.29
C PRO A 152 22.06 -5.91 -12.07
N GLY A 153 21.90 -6.92 -12.91
CA GLY A 153 22.98 -7.40 -13.75
C GLY A 153 23.24 -6.43 -14.88
N PHE A 154 24.36 -5.71 -14.84
CA PHE A 154 24.81 -4.89 -15.95
C PHE A 154 25.51 -5.76 -16.99
N TYR A 155 25.13 -5.61 -18.25
CA TYR A 155 25.79 -6.32 -19.38
C TYR A 155 27.29 -6.06 -19.39
N GLY A 156 28.10 -7.12 -19.36
CA GLY A 156 29.57 -7.05 -19.35
C GLY A 156 30.23 -6.82 -17.98
N GLN A 157 29.46 -6.66 -16.89
CA GLN A 157 30.01 -6.48 -15.54
C GLN A 157 29.47 -7.50 -14.52
N SER A 158 28.43 -8.23 -14.87
CA SER A 158 27.75 -9.14 -13.96
C SER A 158 28.22 -10.56 -14.14
N GLU A 159 28.42 -11.28 -13.03
CA GLU A 159 28.80 -12.69 -13.05
C GLU A 159 27.61 -13.56 -13.50
N TYR A 160 27.92 -14.52 -14.39
CA TYR A 160 26.94 -15.48 -14.87
C TYR A 160 26.39 -16.34 -13.71
N ASN A 161 25.08 -16.54 -13.64
CA ASN A 161 24.35 -17.21 -12.56
C ASN A 161 24.28 -16.46 -11.20
N VAL A 162 24.83 -15.27 -11.06
CA VAL A 162 24.77 -14.47 -9.81
C VAL A 162 23.85 -13.28 -9.96
N ALA A 163 23.81 -12.68 -11.14
CA ALA A 163 22.99 -11.51 -11.41
C ALA A 163 21.72 -11.89 -12.21
N GLU A 164 20.57 -11.37 -11.80
CA GLU A 164 19.34 -11.52 -12.58
C GLU A 164 19.29 -10.45 -13.68
N PHE A 165 18.96 -10.89 -14.91
CA PHE A 165 18.62 -9.96 -15.99
C PHE A 165 17.24 -9.35 -15.68
N SER A 166 17.21 -8.19 -15.05
CA SER A 166 15.99 -7.40 -14.90
C SER A 166 16.24 -5.99 -15.42
N GLU A 167 15.28 -5.43 -16.11
CA GLU A 167 15.20 -3.98 -16.30
C GLU A 167 15.25 -3.32 -14.93
N GLU A 168 15.86 -2.13 -14.84
CA GLU A 168 16.07 -1.39 -13.60
C GLU A 168 14.94 -1.58 -12.59
N GLY A 169 15.21 -2.35 -11.52
CA GLY A 169 14.45 -2.33 -10.30
C GLY A 169 13.22 -3.24 -10.21
N THR A 170 12.93 -4.13 -11.16
CA THR A 170 11.76 -5.01 -11.06
C THR A 170 12.11 -6.37 -10.46
N ILE A 171 12.32 -6.40 -9.16
CA ILE A 171 12.52 -7.65 -8.42
C ILE A 171 11.14 -8.21 -8.05
N ILE A 172 10.87 -9.45 -8.42
CA ILE A 172 9.65 -10.15 -8.03
C ILE A 172 9.96 -11.09 -6.87
N SER A 173 9.39 -10.80 -5.70
CA SER A 173 9.50 -11.65 -4.53
C SER A 173 8.19 -12.43 -4.32
N ARG A 174 8.31 -13.75 -4.28
CA ARG A 174 7.19 -14.66 -3.98
C ARG A 174 7.49 -15.42 -2.72
N SER A 175 6.52 -15.45 -1.80
CA SER A 175 6.63 -16.23 -0.58
C SER A 175 5.40 -17.10 -0.39
N SER A 176 5.53 -18.17 0.40
CA SER A 176 4.42 -19.05 0.77
C SER A 176 4.46 -19.26 2.27
N ILE A 177 3.59 -18.56 2.98
CA ILE A 177 3.55 -18.54 4.43
C ILE A 177 2.43 -19.43 4.91
N ASN A 178 2.78 -20.43 5.73
CA ASN A 178 1.80 -21.26 6.42
C ASN A 178 1.18 -20.46 7.56
N THR A 179 -0.13 -20.55 7.67
CA THR A 179 -0.92 -19.84 8.66
C THR A 179 -1.68 -20.80 9.54
N THR A 180 -2.09 -20.34 10.70
CA THR A 180 -2.88 -21.12 11.66
C THR A 180 -4.09 -20.32 12.10
N GLY A 181 -5.08 -21.04 12.67
CA GLY A 181 -6.30 -20.44 13.19
C GLY A 181 -7.51 -20.67 12.31
N TYR A 182 -8.66 -20.26 12.81
CA TYR A 182 -9.95 -20.45 12.15
C TYR A 182 -10.93 -19.36 12.58
N GLY A 183 -11.91 -19.09 11.74
CA GLY A 183 -12.99 -18.15 12.01
C GLY A 183 -13.99 -18.11 10.85
N SER A 184 -15.06 -17.38 11.02
CA SER A 184 -16.10 -17.20 9.99
C SER A 184 -15.70 -16.16 8.95
N VAL A 185 -14.93 -15.18 9.36
CA VAL A 185 -14.40 -14.10 8.51
C VAL A 185 -12.90 -14.01 8.74
N ILE A 186 -12.14 -13.90 7.66
CA ILE A 186 -10.68 -13.78 7.70
C ILE A 186 -10.29 -12.40 7.18
N SER A 187 -9.45 -11.67 7.91
CA SER A 187 -8.81 -10.46 7.43
C SER A 187 -7.32 -10.72 7.28
N VAL A 188 -6.74 -10.28 6.18
CA VAL A 188 -5.30 -10.40 5.90
C VAL A 188 -4.73 -9.01 5.67
N GLY A 189 -3.50 -8.81 6.08
CA GLY A 189 -2.82 -7.53 5.94
C GLY A 189 -1.33 -7.69 5.66
N LEU A 190 -0.74 -6.61 5.23
CA LEU A 190 0.68 -6.50 4.96
C LEU A 190 1.17 -5.16 5.47
N GLU A 191 2.26 -5.18 6.20
CA GLU A 191 2.96 -3.98 6.64
C GLU A 191 4.43 -4.06 6.26
N THR A 192 5.03 -2.94 5.92
CA THR A 192 6.47 -2.81 5.68
C THR A 192 6.92 -1.37 5.88
N ASP A 193 8.19 -1.18 6.16
CA ASP A 193 8.80 0.13 6.23
C ASP A 193 9.44 0.45 4.88
N ILE A 194 8.97 1.50 4.23
CA ILE A 194 9.50 1.99 2.97
C ILE A 194 10.68 2.90 3.25
N ASN A 195 11.85 2.53 2.72
CA ASN A 195 13.12 3.21 2.93
C ASN A 195 13.81 3.47 1.57
N GLY A 196 13.30 4.43 0.81
CA GLY A 196 13.88 4.87 -0.44
C GLY A 196 13.77 3.89 -1.62
N TYR A 197 12.84 2.94 -1.57
CA TYR A 197 12.61 1.99 -2.65
C TYR A 197 11.12 1.87 -3.02
N ALA A 198 10.86 1.58 -4.29
CA ALA A 198 9.51 1.24 -4.74
C ALA A 198 9.07 -0.12 -4.23
N LEU A 199 7.80 -0.25 -3.88
CA LEU A 199 7.17 -1.52 -3.53
C LEU A 199 5.74 -1.56 -4.06
N SER A 200 5.39 -2.66 -4.72
CA SER A 200 4.03 -2.90 -5.21
C SER A 200 3.56 -4.30 -4.80
N ILE A 201 2.35 -4.39 -4.28
CA ILE A 201 1.68 -5.67 -4.05
C ILE A 201 0.97 -6.04 -5.35
N GLN A 202 1.53 -6.99 -6.10
CA GLN A 202 0.96 -7.49 -7.34
C GLN A 202 -0.26 -8.37 -7.06
N GLU A 203 -0.13 -9.28 -6.11
CA GLU A 203 -1.12 -10.29 -5.81
C GLU A 203 -0.99 -10.77 -4.36
N MET A 204 -2.10 -11.15 -3.76
CA MET A 204 -2.13 -11.82 -2.47
C MET A 204 -3.12 -13.00 -2.52
N ASN A 205 -2.61 -14.18 -2.77
CA ASN A 205 -3.40 -15.41 -2.79
C ASN A 205 -3.64 -15.93 -1.37
N VAL A 206 -4.89 -16.06 -0.99
CA VAL A 206 -5.33 -16.55 0.32
C VAL A 206 -5.99 -17.92 0.16
N LEU A 207 -5.37 -18.96 0.74
CA LEU A 207 -5.86 -20.33 0.68
C LEU A 207 -6.47 -20.70 2.02
N ALA A 208 -7.77 -20.97 2.02
CA ALA A 208 -8.51 -21.42 3.19
C ALA A 208 -9.26 -22.73 2.91
N LEU A 209 -9.38 -23.58 3.93
CA LEU A 209 -10.31 -24.71 3.94
C LEU A 209 -11.63 -24.26 4.52
N ILE A 210 -12.73 -24.53 3.82
CA ILE A 210 -14.09 -24.24 4.26
C ILE A 210 -14.60 -25.47 5.01
N GLY A 211 -14.92 -25.28 6.28
CA GLY A 211 -15.47 -26.31 7.16
C GLY A 211 -17.00 -26.44 7.04
N LYS A 212 -17.57 -27.21 7.96
CA LYS A 212 -19.03 -27.34 8.09
C LYS A 212 -19.63 -26.06 8.68
N THR A 213 -20.94 -25.89 8.49
CA THR A 213 -21.73 -24.86 9.17
C THR A 213 -21.65 -25.08 10.69
N LEU A 214 -21.58 -23.98 11.44
CA LEU A 214 -21.67 -23.98 12.91
C LEU A 214 -23.05 -24.47 13.37
#